data_202560af02ea309ff33d6a44694b1f27
#
_entry.id   202560af02ea309ff33d6a44694b1f27
#
_cell.length_a   1.000
_cell.length_b   1.000
_cell.length_c   1.000
_cell.angle_alpha   90.00
_cell.angle_beta   90.00
_cell.angle_gamma   90.00
#
_symmetry.space_group_name_H-M   'P 1'
#
loop_
_entity.id
_entity.type
_entity.pdbx_description
1 polymer ?
#
loop_
_entity_poly.entity_id
_entity_poly.type
_entity_poly.pdbx_seq_one_letter_code
_entity_poly.pdbx_strand_id
1 'polypeptide(L)'
;MNQKWRARYMNLALEVADFSEDDSTKVGSYIVNPNTNRPVSFGYNGMPSGVHNNPDRYQRPVKYFYFEHAERNAIYNADRQLDDMAIFVTHTPCADCTRAIIQNRITSVYVLKDHGFYSIWTQERYTLEHRQAIQSMLSEAGIKVFEITREGVLA
;
A
#
# COMPACT_ATOMS: atom_id res chain seq x y z
N MET A 1 17.35 -3.41 -2.96
CA MET A 1 17.25 -1.96 -3.30
C MET A 1 18.01 -1.15 -2.26
N ASN A 2 18.84 -0.21 -2.70
CA ASN A 2 19.63 0.60 -1.76
C ASN A 2 18.80 1.71 -1.09
N GLN A 3 19.35 2.32 -0.05
CA GLN A 3 18.66 3.35 0.74
C GLN A 3 18.15 4.51 -0.11
N LYS A 4 18.96 5.00 -1.04
CA LYS A 4 18.61 6.12 -1.92
C LYS A 4 17.33 5.87 -2.73
N TRP A 5 17.19 4.67 -3.30
CA TRP A 5 16.01 4.31 -4.08
C TRP A 5 14.79 4.04 -3.18
N ARG A 6 15.00 3.44 -2.01
CA ARG A 6 13.92 3.28 -1.02
C ARG A 6 13.34 4.63 -0.61
N ALA A 7 14.20 5.62 -0.31
CA ALA A 7 13.76 6.98 0.01
C ALA A 7 12.95 7.61 -1.13
N ARG A 8 13.46 7.53 -2.35
CA ARG A 8 12.79 8.10 -3.53
C ARG A 8 11.38 7.54 -3.70
N TYR A 9 11.24 6.23 -3.70
CA TYR A 9 9.95 5.59 -3.94
C TYR A 9 8.97 5.74 -2.78
N MET A 10 9.44 5.75 -1.55
CA MET A 10 8.55 6.05 -0.43
C MET A 10 8.04 7.51 -0.49
N ASN A 11 8.90 8.45 -0.86
CA ASN A 11 8.45 9.84 -1.02
C ASN A 11 7.50 10.01 -2.21
N LEU A 12 7.70 9.30 -3.31
CA LEU A 12 6.73 9.27 -4.40
C LEU A 12 5.38 8.68 -3.96
N ALA A 13 5.38 7.61 -3.17
CA ALA A 13 4.15 7.05 -2.62
C ALA A 13 3.42 8.06 -1.70
N LEU A 14 4.17 8.84 -0.93
CA LEU A 14 3.61 9.93 -0.09
C LEU A 14 2.99 11.05 -0.95
N GLU A 15 3.66 11.45 -2.03
CA GLU A 15 3.12 12.44 -2.98
C GLU A 15 1.83 11.92 -3.63
N VAL A 16 1.82 10.65 -4.04
CA VAL A 16 0.62 10.03 -4.62
C VAL A 16 -0.53 9.95 -3.59
N ALA A 17 -0.22 9.73 -2.32
CA ALA A 17 -1.24 9.75 -1.26
C ALA A 17 -2.02 11.08 -1.23
N ASP A 18 -1.36 12.20 -1.52
CA ASP A 18 -2.00 13.52 -1.54
C ASP A 18 -3.01 13.69 -2.70
N PHE A 19 -3.01 12.79 -3.66
CA PHE A 19 -4.05 12.77 -4.70
C PHE A 19 -5.41 12.29 -4.17
N SER A 20 -5.42 11.58 -3.03
CA SER A 20 -6.66 11.11 -2.41
C SER A 20 -7.51 12.28 -1.92
N GLU A 21 -8.81 12.21 -2.16
CA GLU A 21 -9.79 13.16 -1.65
C GLU A 21 -10.35 12.76 -0.27
N ASP A 22 -9.88 11.64 0.31
CA ASP A 22 -10.29 11.20 1.64
C ASP A 22 -9.74 12.17 2.70
N ASP A 23 -10.63 12.77 3.47
CA ASP A 23 -10.26 13.73 4.52
C ASP A 23 -9.65 13.05 5.75
N SER A 24 -9.93 11.76 5.97
CA SER A 24 -9.51 11.06 7.18
C SER A 24 -8.20 10.29 7.03
N THR A 25 -8.01 9.61 5.89
CA THR A 25 -6.81 8.79 5.67
C THR A 25 -6.45 8.76 4.19
N LYS A 26 -5.31 9.34 3.85
CA LYS A 26 -4.76 9.35 2.49
C LYS A 26 -3.67 8.30 2.40
N VAL A 27 -3.84 7.35 1.51
CA VAL A 27 -2.89 6.26 1.27
C VAL A 27 -2.38 6.34 -0.15
N GLY A 28 -1.07 6.18 -0.29
CA GLY A 28 -0.42 6.09 -1.60
C GLY A 28 0.38 4.81 -1.73
N SER A 29 0.45 4.31 -2.96
CA SER A 29 1.16 3.08 -3.28
C SER A 29 1.92 3.24 -4.59
N TYR A 30 3.12 2.67 -4.68
CA TYR A 30 3.98 2.74 -5.85
C TYR A 30 4.61 1.37 -6.12
N ILE A 31 4.41 0.82 -7.32
CA ILE A 31 4.99 -0.46 -7.75
C ILE A 31 6.21 -0.19 -8.62
N VAL A 32 7.30 -0.89 -8.34
CA VAL A 32 8.58 -0.71 -9.04
C VAL A 32 9.23 -2.06 -9.34
N ASN A 33 10.10 -2.07 -10.35
CA ASN A 33 11.00 -3.18 -10.58
C ASN A 33 12.23 -3.01 -9.67
N PRO A 34 12.45 -3.89 -8.67
CA PRO A 34 13.55 -3.71 -7.72
C PRO A 34 14.94 -3.97 -8.31
N ASN A 35 15.01 -4.67 -9.45
CA ASN A 35 16.28 -4.98 -10.10
C ASN A 35 16.78 -3.83 -10.96
N THR A 36 15.88 -3.09 -11.59
CA THR A 36 16.22 -1.99 -12.51
C THR A 36 15.95 -0.60 -11.90
N ASN A 37 15.27 -0.54 -10.75
CA ASN A 37 14.75 0.68 -10.12
C ASN A 37 13.79 1.48 -11.04
N ARG A 38 13.15 0.81 -11.99
CA ARG A 38 12.19 1.48 -12.88
C ARG A 38 10.79 1.48 -12.27
N PRO A 39 10.03 2.59 -12.41
CA PRO A 39 8.65 2.64 -11.98
C PRO A 39 7.77 1.75 -12.86
N VAL A 40 6.72 1.20 -12.28
CA VAL A 40 5.71 0.38 -12.99
C VAL A 40 4.36 1.06 -12.94
N SER A 41 3.83 1.35 -11.76
CA SER A 41 2.52 1.95 -11.59
C SER A 41 2.38 2.56 -10.20
N PHE A 42 1.31 3.33 -10.01
CA PHE A 42 0.95 3.85 -8.69
C PHE A 42 -0.55 3.88 -8.51
N GLY A 43 -0.99 4.04 -7.28
CA GLY A 43 -2.38 4.16 -6.91
C GLY A 43 -2.56 4.92 -5.60
N TYR A 44 -3.73 5.48 -5.41
CA TYR A 44 -4.17 6.13 -4.18
C TYR A 44 -5.60 5.68 -3.87
N ASN A 45 -6.02 5.81 -2.62
CA ASN A 45 -7.35 5.40 -2.20
C ASN A 45 -8.43 6.40 -2.61
N GLY A 46 -9.59 5.90 -3.00
CA GLY A 46 -10.70 6.77 -3.38
C GLY A 46 -11.83 6.05 -4.09
N MET A 47 -12.76 6.84 -4.62
CA MET A 47 -13.88 6.34 -5.41
C MET A 47 -13.40 5.61 -6.66
N PRO A 48 -14.06 4.50 -7.03
CA PRO A 48 -13.78 3.85 -8.31
C PRO A 48 -14.10 4.78 -9.49
N SER A 49 -13.39 4.58 -10.60
CA SER A 49 -13.60 5.36 -11.81
C SER A 49 -15.05 5.30 -12.29
N GLY A 50 -15.64 6.45 -12.59
CA GLY A 50 -17.02 6.57 -13.07
C GLY A 50 -18.08 6.49 -11.98
N VAL A 51 -17.71 6.20 -10.74
CA VAL A 51 -18.63 6.27 -9.61
C VAL A 51 -18.72 7.71 -9.11
N HIS A 52 -19.93 8.18 -8.83
CA HIS A 52 -20.15 9.54 -8.37
C HIS A 52 -19.39 9.85 -7.09
N ASN A 53 -18.63 10.93 -7.12
CA ASN A 53 -17.84 11.42 -5.98
C ASN A 53 -18.75 12.22 -5.03
N ASN A 54 -19.63 11.51 -4.31
CA ASN A 54 -20.59 12.10 -3.40
C ASN A 54 -20.00 12.16 -1.97
N PRO A 55 -19.91 13.34 -1.35
CA PRO A 55 -19.39 13.49 0.02
C PRO A 55 -20.06 12.61 1.07
N ASP A 56 -21.35 12.29 0.92
CA ASP A 56 -22.08 11.40 1.83
C ASP A 56 -21.48 9.98 1.87
N ARG A 57 -20.77 9.58 0.82
CA ARG A 57 -20.10 8.28 0.71
C ARG A 57 -18.73 8.25 1.40
N TYR A 58 -18.23 9.37 1.89
CA TYR A 58 -16.94 9.50 2.58
C TYR A 58 -17.05 9.18 4.07
N GLN A 59 -18.25 9.05 4.59
CA GLN A 59 -18.48 8.77 6.01
C GLN A 59 -18.38 7.27 6.30
N ARG A 60 -17.77 6.93 7.44
CA ARG A 60 -17.74 5.54 7.93
C ARG A 60 -19.13 5.16 8.49
N PRO A 61 -19.62 3.92 8.27
CA PRO A 61 -18.96 2.81 7.56
C PRO A 61 -19.19 2.79 6.05
N VAL A 62 -19.98 3.73 5.50
CA VAL A 62 -20.41 3.72 4.08
C VAL A 62 -19.22 3.76 3.13
N LYS A 63 -18.19 4.56 3.44
CA LYS A 63 -17.01 4.66 2.58
C LYS A 63 -16.30 3.32 2.33
N TYR A 64 -16.38 2.38 3.28
CA TYR A 64 -15.76 1.05 3.14
C TYR A 64 -16.38 0.21 2.02
N PHE A 65 -17.59 0.54 1.59
CA PHE A 65 -18.26 -0.15 0.48
C PHE A 65 -17.92 0.46 -0.88
N TYR A 66 -17.48 1.71 -0.89
CA TYR A 66 -17.22 2.46 -2.13
C TYR A 66 -15.74 2.64 -2.43
N PHE A 67 -14.92 2.92 -1.42
CA PHE A 67 -13.52 3.28 -1.63
C PHE A 67 -12.67 2.08 -2.02
N GLU A 68 -11.96 2.22 -3.13
CA GLU A 68 -10.90 1.29 -3.48
C GLU A 68 -9.59 1.70 -2.79
N HIS A 69 -8.73 0.73 -2.50
CA HIS A 69 -7.49 0.94 -1.79
C HIS A 69 -6.33 1.27 -2.74
N ALA A 70 -5.35 2.00 -2.23
CA ALA A 70 -4.20 2.47 -3.00
C ALA A 70 -3.42 1.30 -3.64
N GLU A 71 -3.20 0.23 -2.89
CA GLU A 71 -2.44 -0.95 -3.35
C GLU A 71 -3.13 -1.64 -4.51
N ARG A 72 -4.43 -1.88 -4.40
CA ARG A 72 -5.21 -2.50 -5.48
C ARG A 72 -5.30 -1.57 -6.68
N ASN A 73 -5.43 -0.26 -6.48
CA ASN A 73 -5.40 0.71 -7.58
C ASN A 73 -4.06 0.69 -8.31
N ALA A 74 -2.94 0.59 -7.62
CA ALA A 74 -1.63 0.43 -8.24
C ALA A 74 -1.53 -0.85 -9.06
N ILE A 75 -2.11 -1.96 -8.57
CA ILE A 75 -2.19 -3.23 -9.28
C ILE A 75 -3.05 -3.09 -10.56
N TYR A 76 -4.22 -2.49 -10.45
CA TYR A 76 -5.12 -2.28 -11.60
C TYR A 76 -4.52 -1.35 -12.65
N ASN A 77 -3.75 -0.36 -12.23
CA ASN A 77 -3.11 0.61 -13.14
C ASN A 77 -1.87 0.03 -13.84
N ALA A 78 -1.36 -1.11 -13.41
CA ALA A 78 -0.22 -1.74 -14.06
C ALA A 78 -0.62 -2.33 -15.43
N ASP A 79 0.21 -2.09 -16.42
CA ASP A 79 0.02 -2.59 -17.80
C ASP A 79 0.77 -3.89 -18.10
N ARG A 80 1.22 -4.58 -17.05
CA ARG A 80 2.07 -5.78 -17.14
C ARG A 80 1.84 -6.71 -15.97
N GLN A 81 2.41 -7.90 -16.04
CA GLN A 81 2.50 -8.81 -14.90
C GLN A 81 3.45 -8.25 -13.84
N LEU A 82 3.14 -8.53 -12.57
CA LEU A 82 3.83 -7.95 -11.43
C LEU A 82 4.73 -8.93 -10.70
N ASP A 83 5.03 -10.07 -11.34
CA ASP A 83 5.94 -11.08 -10.79
C ASP A 83 7.27 -10.44 -10.40
N ASP A 84 7.71 -10.72 -9.18
CA ASP A 84 8.98 -10.23 -8.61
C ASP A 84 9.11 -8.71 -8.47
N MET A 85 8.02 -7.97 -8.60
CA MET A 85 8.02 -6.53 -8.35
C MET A 85 8.01 -6.22 -6.85
N ALA A 86 8.33 -4.98 -6.52
CA ALA A 86 8.23 -4.43 -5.17
C ALA A 86 7.11 -3.39 -5.10
N ILE A 87 6.39 -3.34 -3.99
CA ILE A 87 5.37 -2.33 -3.74
C ILE A 87 5.75 -1.49 -2.52
N PHE A 88 5.69 -0.17 -2.67
CA PHE A 88 5.83 0.82 -1.61
C PHE A 88 4.44 1.29 -1.20
N VAL A 89 4.15 1.30 0.08
CA VAL A 89 2.86 1.73 0.62
C VAL A 89 3.07 2.64 1.82
N THR A 90 2.33 3.72 1.89
CA THR A 90 2.43 4.66 3.02
C THR A 90 1.87 4.10 4.32
N HIS A 91 1.04 3.05 4.25
CA HIS A 91 0.38 2.42 5.39
C HIS A 91 0.43 0.89 5.27
N THR A 92 0.32 0.19 6.39
CA THR A 92 0.23 -1.27 6.40
C THR A 92 -0.96 -1.74 5.55
N PRO A 93 -0.74 -2.64 4.56
CA PRO A 93 -1.83 -3.21 3.77
C PRO A 93 -2.82 -3.97 4.65
N CYS A 94 -4.12 -3.80 4.39
CA CYS A 94 -5.15 -4.64 4.99
C CYS A 94 -5.12 -6.06 4.42
N ALA A 95 -5.94 -6.96 4.97
CA ALA A 95 -5.97 -8.35 4.50
C ALA A 95 -6.39 -8.46 3.02
N ASP A 96 -7.35 -7.63 2.56
CA ASP A 96 -7.77 -7.62 1.16
C ASP A 96 -6.61 -7.26 0.23
N CYS A 97 -5.89 -6.18 0.54
CA CYS A 97 -4.73 -5.75 -0.24
C CYS A 97 -3.57 -6.74 -0.16
N THR A 98 -3.36 -7.35 1.02
CA THR A 98 -2.35 -8.40 1.19
C THR A 98 -2.62 -9.57 0.26
N ARG A 99 -3.87 -10.04 0.16
CA ARG A 99 -4.23 -11.10 -0.80
C ARG A 99 -3.98 -10.68 -2.24
N ALA A 100 -4.32 -9.44 -2.60
CA ALA A 100 -4.08 -8.93 -3.94
C ALA A 100 -2.58 -8.88 -4.28
N ILE A 101 -1.74 -8.45 -3.35
CA ILE A 101 -0.28 -8.44 -3.48
C ILE A 101 0.25 -9.86 -3.74
N ILE A 102 -0.19 -10.83 -2.93
CA ILE A 102 0.23 -12.23 -3.04
C ILE A 102 -0.20 -12.83 -4.39
N GLN A 103 -1.46 -12.64 -4.77
CA GLN A 103 -2.01 -13.22 -6.01
C GLN A 103 -1.36 -12.63 -7.27
N ASN A 104 -0.82 -11.43 -7.19
CA ASN A 104 -0.06 -10.80 -8.27
C ASN A 104 1.44 -11.10 -8.22
N ARG A 105 1.88 -11.97 -7.30
CA ARG A 105 3.27 -12.43 -7.15
C ARG A 105 4.29 -11.30 -6.95
N ILE A 106 3.84 -10.22 -6.31
CA ILE A 106 4.74 -9.18 -5.80
C ILE A 106 5.51 -9.79 -4.62
N THR A 107 6.82 -9.62 -4.59
CA THR A 107 7.68 -10.36 -3.67
C THR A 107 8.26 -9.50 -2.55
N SER A 108 8.13 -8.18 -2.64
CA SER A 108 8.64 -7.27 -1.61
C SER A 108 7.62 -6.16 -1.31
N VAL A 109 7.41 -5.89 -0.04
CA VAL A 109 6.54 -4.82 0.45
C VAL A 109 7.36 -3.89 1.33
N TYR A 110 7.37 -2.60 0.98
CA TYR A 110 7.98 -1.54 1.78
C TYR A 110 6.88 -0.67 2.37
N VAL A 111 6.86 -0.55 3.69
CA VAL A 111 5.86 0.23 4.42
C VAL A 111 6.53 1.37 5.17
N LEU A 112 5.90 2.54 5.19
CA LEU A 112 6.39 3.65 6.00
C LEU A 112 6.30 3.29 7.48
N LYS A 113 7.40 3.44 8.21
CA LYS A 113 7.53 3.03 9.61
C LYS A 113 6.42 3.59 10.51
N ASP A 114 6.05 4.85 10.32
CA ASP A 114 5.05 5.53 11.16
C ASP A 114 3.67 4.84 11.11
N HIS A 115 3.38 4.16 10.03
CA HIS A 115 2.15 3.40 9.81
C HIS A 115 2.44 1.91 9.53
N GLY A 116 3.59 1.42 10.00
CA GLY A 116 4.07 0.05 9.81
C GLY A 116 3.32 -0.97 10.67
N PHE A 117 3.71 -2.22 10.55
CA PHE A 117 3.00 -3.36 11.15
C PHE A 117 2.92 -3.29 12.67
N TYR A 118 3.90 -2.67 13.33
CA TYR A 118 3.98 -2.56 14.78
C TYR A 118 3.66 -1.16 15.31
N SER A 119 3.25 -0.24 14.45
CA SER A 119 2.89 1.12 14.86
C SER A 119 1.58 1.14 15.65
N ILE A 120 1.41 2.17 16.47
CA ILE A 120 0.17 2.43 17.21
C ILE A 120 -1.00 2.57 16.22
N TRP A 121 -0.78 3.26 15.10
CA TRP A 121 -1.79 3.43 14.05
C TRP A 121 -2.36 2.08 13.57
N THR A 122 -1.47 1.10 13.29
CA THR A 122 -1.90 -0.23 12.85
C THR A 122 -2.63 -0.99 13.95
N GLN A 123 -2.16 -0.88 15.19
CA GLN A 123 -2.79 -1.55 16.34
C GLN A 123 -4.20 -1.02 16.63
N GLU A 124 -4.41 0.28 16.48
CA GLU A 124 -5.73 0.89 16.65
C GLU A 124 -6.67 0.62 15.48
N ARG A 125 -6.10 0.48 14.27
CA ARG A 125 -6.88 0.32 13.03
C ARG A 125 -7.36 -1.09 12.79
N TYR A 126 -6.54 -2.09 13.12
CA TYR A 126 -6.80 -3.50 12.85
C TYR A 126 -6.86 -4.31 14.14
N THR A 127 -7.84 -5.23 14.22
CA THR A 127 -7.91 -6.20 15.32
C THR A 127 -6.66 -7.08 15.34
N LEU A 128 -6.42 -7.74 16.47
CA LEU A 128 -5.30 -8.67 16.59
C LEU A 128 -5.38 -9.79 15.55
N GLU A 129 -6.58 -10.36 15.35
CA GLU A 129 -6.82 -11.41 14.36
C GLU A 129 -6.53 -10.93 12.94
N HIS A 130 -6.94 -9.70 12.61
CA HIS A 130 -6.66 -9.11 11.30
C HIS A 130 -5.16 -8.96 11.07
N ARG A 131 -4.43 -8.42 12.06
CA ARG A 131 -2.96 -8.24 11.99
C ARG A 131 -2.23 -9.58 11.87
N GLN A 132 -2.64 -10.59 12.65
CA GLN A 132 -2.09 -11.93 12.58
C GLN A 132 -2.32 -12.58 11.20
N ALA A 133 -3.51 -12.41 10.62
CA ALA A 133 -3.81 -12.91 9.28
C ALA A 133 -2.91 -12.27 8.21
N ILE A 134 -2.72 -10.96 8.26
CA ILE A 134 -1.82 -10.24 7.34
C ILE A 134 -0.40 -10.80 7.45
N GLN A 135 0.13 -10.90 8.65
CA GLN A 135 1.50 -11.34 8.89
C GLN A 135 1.72 -12.80 8.49
N SER A 136 0.80 -13.69 8.81
CA SER A 136 0.91 -15.11 8.44
C SER A 136 0.84 -15.30 6.93
N MET A 137 -0.08 -14.61 6.25
CA MET A 137 -0.16 -14.67 4.78
C MET A 137 1.14 -14.24 4.09
N LEU A 138 1.69 -13.09 4.52
CA LEU A 138 2.95 -12.58 3.95
C LEU A 138 4.12 -13.53 4.20
N SER A 139 4.23 -14.05 5.42
CA SER A 139 5.29 -14.99 5.81
C SER A 139 5.19 -16.31 5.05
N GLU A 140 4.01 -16.91 5.00
CA GLU A 140 3.78 -18.20 4.32
C GLU A 140 3.98 -18.09 2.81
N ALA A 141 3.62 -16.95 2.20
CA ALA A 141 3.85 -16.67 0.79
C ALA A 141 5.31 -16.31 0.47
N GLY A 142 6.18 -16.17 1.48
CA GLY A 142 7.59 -15.83 1.28
C GLY A 142 7.83 -14.38 0.86
N ILE A 143 6.88 -13.48 1.14
CA ILE A 143 7.02 -12.07 0.80
C ILE A 143 7.91 -11.37 1.81
N LYS A 144 8.90 -10.64 1.32
CA LYS A 144 9.82 -9.83 2.14
C LYS A 144 9.14 -8.52 2.51
N VAL A 145 9.08 -8.23 3.80
CA VAL A 145 8.47 -7.00 4.32
C VAL A 145 9.53 -6.13 4.97
N PHE A 146 9.55 -4.86 4.60
CA PHE A 146 10.48 -3.88 5.12
C PHE A 146 9.74 -2.65 5.63
N GLU A 147 9.96 -2.28 6.87
CA GLU A 147 9.57 -0.96 7.37
C GLU A 147 10.71 0.01 7.14
N ILE A 148 10.41 1.16 6.56
CA ILE A 148 11.43 2.17 6.22
C ILE A 148 11.00 3.57 6.63
N THR A 149 11.98 4.41 6.90
CA THR A 149 11.77 5.85 7.11
C THR A 149 11.64 6.58 5.77
N ARG A 150 11.28 7.86 5.81
CA ARG A 150 11.26 8.72 4.60
C ARG A 150 12.64 8.84 3.94
N GLU A 151 13.69 8.71 4.74
CA GLU A 151 15.09 8.71 4.28
C GLU A 151 15.52 7.34 3.74
N GLY A 152 14.61 6.36 3.71
CA GLY A 152 14.84 5.03 3.18
C GLY A 152 15.66 4.12 4.10
N VAL A 153 15.81 4.50 5.37
CA VAL A 153 16.50 3.69 6.38
C VAL A 153 15.59 2.53 6.80
N LEU A 154 16.15 1.33 6.83
CA LEU A 154 15.45 0.16 7.36
C LEU A 154 15.25 0.32 8.86
N ALA A 155 14.03 0.10 9.29
CA ALA A 155 13.66 0.23 10.70
C ALA A 155 13.78 -1.10 11.44
#